data_7df38cac76c7a5bb9dee17a964078494
#
_entry.id   7df38cac76c7a5bb9dee17a964078494
#
_cell.length_a   1.000
_cell.length_b   1.000
_cell.length_c   1.000
_cell.angle_alpha   90.00
_cell.angle_beta   90.00
_cell.angle_gamma   90.00
#
_symmetry.space_group_name_H-M   'P 1'
#
loop_
_entity.id
_entity.type
_entity.pdbx_description
1 polymer ?
#
loop_
_entity_poly.entity_id
_entity_poly.type
_entity_poly.pdbx_seq_one_letter_code
_entity_poly.pdbx_strand_id
1 'polypeptide(L)'
;MPMQPVPLDKASRLLNHGPTVLVGSAHAGRINVMAAAWAMPLDFDPPKIAVVIDKATLTRELVDASGVLSVCVPCVAQADLTRAVGGESGKDHPDKLQRCGVAFEPGPLTGCPLVQGAIAWMECRVLPATAHVAGPH
;
A
#
# COMPACT_ATOMS: atom_id res chain seq x y z
N MET A 1 -14.19 -7.67 11.64
CA MET A 1 -13.33 -8.46 12.55
C MET A 1 -12.31 -7.56 13.21
N PRO A 2 -12.06 -7.73 14.50
CA PRO A 2 -11.00 -6.95 15.13
C PRO A 2 -9.63 -7.33 14.55
N MET A 3 -8.75 -6.34 14.43
CA MET A 3 -7.38 -6.58 14.02
C MET A 3 -6.62 -7.36 15.07
N GLN A 4 -5.80 -8.31 14.63
CA GLN A 4 -4.91 -9.08 15.48
C GLN A 4 -3.46 -8.71 15.15
N PRO A 5 -2.62 -8.40 16.13
CA PRO A 5 -1.21 -8.14 15.86
C PRO A 5 -0.51 -9.40 15.36
N VAL A 6 0.32 -9.23 14.34
CA VAL A 6 1.18 -10.29 13.83
C VAL A 6 2.62 -10.01 14.29
N PRO A 7 3.34 -11.00 14.84
CA PRO A 7 4.74 -10.83 15.17
C PRO A 7 5.55 -10.40 13.95
N LEU A 8 6.46 -9.43 14.12
CA LEU A 8 7.19 -8.86 13.00
C LEU A 8 8.00 -9.90 12.23
N ASP A 9 8.59 -10.88 12.91
CA ASP A 9 9.33 -11.98 12.28
C ASP A 9 8.44 -12.91 11.43
N LYS A 10 7.12 -12.77 11.50
CA LYS A 10 6.14 -13.51 10.68
C LYS A 10 5.51 -12.65 9.59
N ALA A 11 5.78 -11.34 9.57
CA ALA A 11 5.12 -10.40 8.66
C ALA A 11 5.30 -10.76 7.18
N SER A 12 6.49 -11.26 6.79
CA SER A 12 6.76 -11.67 5.40
C SER A 12 5.81 -12.73 4.87
N ARG A 13 5.24 -13.55 5.75
CA ARG A 13 4.29 -14.61 5.37
C ARG A 13 3.00 -14.05 4.77
N LEU A 14 2.66 -12.79 5.07
CA LEU A 14 1.47 -12.14 4.53
C LEU A 14 1.58 -11.90 3.02
N LEU A 15 2.78 -11.92 2.45
CA LEU A 15 3.04 -11.68 1.03
C LEU A 15 3.65 -12.87 0.30
N ASN A 16 3.85 -14.02 0.97
CA ASN A 16 4.53 -15.17 0.36
C ASN A 16 3.80 -15.78 -0.83
N HIS A 17 2.50 -15.60 -0.92
CA HIS A 17 1.71 -16.17 -2.03
C HIS A 17 1.65 -15.24 -3.25
N GLY A 18 2.36 -14.10 -3.24
CA GLY A 18 2.43 -13.18 -4.36
C GLY A 18 1.10 -12.49 -4.70
N PRO A 19 0.35 -12.01 -3.70
CA PRO A 19 -0.97 -11.41 -3.94
C PRO A 19 -0.86 -10.08 -4.66
N THR A 20 -1.96 -9.66 -5.30
CA THR A 20 -2.20 -8.25 -5.57
C THR A 20 -2.48 -7.57 -4.24
N VAL A 21 -1.79 -6.48 -3.97
CA VAL A 21 -1.94 -5.69 -2.75
C VAL A 21 -2.52 -4.32 -3.04
N LEU A 22 -3.06 -3.67 -2.01
CA LEU A 22 -3.49 -2.28 -2.08
C LEU A 22 -2.42 -1.44 -1.37
N VAL A 23 -1.86 -0.47 -2.09
CA VAL A 23 -0.85 0.44 -1.54
C VAL A 23 -1.53 1.75 -1.18
N GLY A 24 -1.49 2.09 0.09
CA GLY A 24 -2.01 3.34 0.62
C GLY A 24 -0.92 4.38 0.79
N SER A 25 -1.22 5.61 0.48
CA SER A 25 -0.30 6.74 0.64
C SER A 25 -1.05 7.98 1.07
N ALA A 26 -0.37 8.86 1.82
CA ALA A 26 -0.93 10.11 2.30
C ALA A 26 0.18 11.14 2.50
N HIS A 27 -0.08 12.38 2.09
CA HIS A 27 0.80 13.50 2.37
C HIS A 27 0.03 14.82 2.20
N ALA A 28 0.18 15.74 3.15
CA ALA A 28 -0.40 17.08 3.10
C ALA A 28 -1.90 17.09 2.77
N GLY A 29 -2.66 16.19 3.39
CA GLY A 29 -4.12 16.08 3.20
C GLY A 29 -4.55 15.34 1.94
N ARG A 30 -3.61 14.93 1.08
CA ARG A 30 -3.91 14.10 -0.10
C ARG A 30 -3.73 12.63 0.26
N ILE A 31 -4.65 11.79 -0.19
CA ILE A 31 -4.71 10.36 0.13
C ILE A 31 -4.95 9.58 -1.16
N ASN A 32 -4.27 8.47 -1.34
CA ASN A 32 -4.51 7.56 -2.45
C ASN A 32 -4.41 6.11 -2.02
N VAL A 33 -5.11 5.25 -2.75
CA VAL A 33 -5.00 3.78 -2.68
C VAL A 33 -4.89 3.29 -4.11
N MET A 34 -3.88 2.49 -4.40
CA MET A 34 -3.69 1.86 -5.70
C MET A 34 -3.54 0.35 -5.55
N ALA A 35 -3.75 -0.39 -6.61
CA ALA A 35 -3.43 -1.82 -6.67
C ALA A 35 -2.02 -2.02 -7.18
N ALA A 36 -1.29 -2.98 -6.60
CA ALA A 36 0.05 -3.37 -7.02
C ALA A 36 0.20 -4.89 -6.97
N ALA A 37 0.71 -5.46 -8.04
CA ALA A 37 1.00 -6.89 -8.11
C ALA A 37 2.50 -7.19 -7.90
N TRP A 38 3.35 -6.19 -8.06
CA TRP A 38 4.80 -6.34 -7.94
C TRP A 38 5.24 -5.98 -6.52
N ALA A 39 4.90 -6.86 -5.58
CA ALA A 39 5.27 -6.74 -4.17
C ALA A 39 5.79 -8.08 -3.67
N MET A 40 6.83 -8.06 -2.86
CA MET A 40 7.43 -9.28 -2.32
C MET A 40 8.11 -9.02 -0.98
N PRO A 41 8.18 -10.04 -0.12
CA PRO A 41 9.03 -9.96 1.07
C PRO A 41 10.51 -10.05 0.69
N LEU A 42 11.37 -9.33 1.42
CA LEU A 42 12.81 -9.30 1.22
C LEU A 42 13.58 -9.87 2.42
N ASP A 43 13.08 -9.68 3.63
CA ASP A 43 13.80 -10.07 4.85
C ASP A 43 12.80 -10.39 5.97
N PHE A 44 13.28 -11.16 6.96
CA PHE A 44 12.44 -11.68 8.04
C PHE A 44 12.46 -10.79 9.29
N ASP A 45 13.63 -10.39 9.75
CA ASP A 45 13.79 -9.67 11.02
C ASP A 45 15.02 -8.75 10.97
N PRO A 46 14.84 -7.44 10.90
CA PRO A 46 13.55 -6.77 10.78
C PRO A 46 12.89 -7.06 9.42
N PRO A 47 11.55 -7.13 9.37
CA PRO A 47 10.86 -7.44 8.12
C PRO A 47 11.05 -6.30 7.11
N LYS A 48 11.34 -6.68 5.87
CA LYS A 48 11.47 -5.75 4.74
C LYS A 48 10.66 -6.28 3.57
N ILE A 49 10.06 -5.38 2.82
CA ILE A 49 9.33 -5.69 1.59
C ILE A 49 9.81 -4.79 0.46
N ALA A 50 9.68 -5.27 -0.77
CA ALA A 50 9.83 -4.46 -1.97
C ALA A 50 8.47 -4.30 -2.64
N VAL A 51 8.16 -3.09 -3.05
CA VAL A 51 6.97 -2.77 -3.86
C VAL A 51 7.42 -1.90 -5.01
N VAL A 52 7.08 -2.31 -6.23
CA VAL A 52 7.38 -1.52 -7.42
C VAL A 52 6.26 -0.53 -7.65
N ILE A 53 6.60 0.76 -7.63
CA ILE A 53 5.65 1.87 -7.83
C ILE A 53 6.17 2.75 -8.94
N ASP A 54 5.39 2.86 -10.02
CA ASP A 54 5.75 3.69 -11.17
C ASP A 54 5.85 5.17 -10.77
N LYS A 55 6.90 5.83 -11.25
CA LYS A 55 7.18 7.24 -10.95
C LYS A 55 6.10 8.20 -11.45
N ALA A 56 5.29 7.79 -12.41
CA ALA A 56 4.21 8.62 -12.95
C ALA A 56 2.95 8.66 -12.08
N THR A 57 2.87 7.81 -11.05
CA THR A 57 1.66 7.68 -10.24
C THR A 57 1.57 8.71 -9.11
N LEU A 58 0.35 9.04 -8.69
CA LEU A 58 0.12 9.85 -7.50
C LEU A 58 0.69 9.17 -6.24
N THR A 59 0.56 7.85 -6.14
CA THR A 59 1.12 7.08 -5.02
C THR A 59 2.61 7.34 -4.88
N ARG A 60 3.38 7.31 -5.99
CA ARG A 60 4.82 7.57 -5.95
C ARG A 60 5.12 8.99 -5.47
N GLU A 61 4.38 9.96 -5.97
CA GLU A 61 4.52 11.35 -5.53
C GLU A 61 4.31 11.49 -4.01
N LEU A 62 3.24 10.89 -3.49
CA LEU A 62 2.92 10.97 -2.06
C LEU A 62 3.94 10.20 -1.20
N VAL A 63 4.39 9.04 -1.65
CA VAL A 63 5.40 8.24 -0.93
C VAL A 63 6.75 8.92 -0.92
N ASP A 64 7.18 9.50 -2.04
CA ASP A 64 8.45 10.24 -2.10
C ASP A 64 8.42 11.46 -1.17
N ALA A 65 7.28 12.13 -1.06
CA ALA A 65 7.13 13.29 -0.19
C ALA A 65 7.06 12.92 1.30
N SER A 66 6.37 11.83 1.65
CA SER A 66 6.13 11.44 3.05
C SER A 66 7.13 10.44 3.62
N GLY A 67 7.73 9.62 2.77
CA GLY A 67 8.62 8.53 3.19
C GLY A 67 7.92 7.32 3.78
N VAL A 68 6.59 7.25 3.72
CA VAL A 68 5.79 6.18 4.32
C VAL A 68 4.72 5.68 3.36
N LEU A 69 4.29 4.45 3.56
CA LEU A 69 3.17 3.84 2.83
C LEU A 69 2.51 2.76 3.68
N SER A 70 1.29 2.41 3.32
CA SER A 70 0.65 1.21 3.84
C SER A 70 0.53 0.17 2.74
N VAL A 71 0.56 -1.10 3.12
CA VAL A 71 0.29 -2.22 2.23
C VAL A 71 -0.84 -3.03 2.85
N CYS A 72 -1.95 -3.15 2.13
CA CYS A 72 -3.12 -3.90 2.56
C CYS A 72 -3.26 -5.13 1.67
N VAL A 73 -3.56 -6.27 2.28
CA VAL A 73 -3.81 -7.52 1.56
C VAL A 73 -5.31 -7.70 1.43
N PRO A 74 -5.89 -7.49 0.21
CA PRO A 74 -7.33 -7.60 0.03
C PRO A 74 -7.81 -9.05 0.08
N CYS A 75 -9.08 -9.23 0.46
CA CYS A 75 -9.73 -10.54 0.38
C CYS A 75 -10.46 -10.70 -0.97
N VAL A 76 -10.96 -11.91 -1.22
CA VAL A 76 -11.70 -12.22 -2.47
C VAL A 76 -12.91 -11.30 -2.65
N ALA A 77 -13.62 -10.96 -1.57
CA ALA A 77 -14.77 -10.05 -1.63
C ALA A 77 -14.40 -8.64 -2.10
N GLN A 78 -13.11 -8.28 -2.08
CA GLN A 78 -12.61 -6.98 -2.51
C GLN A 78 -12.04 -6.97 -3.94
N ALA A 79 -12.29 -8.01 -4.73
CA ALA A 79 -11.77 -8.11 -6.10
C ALA A 79 -12.22 -6.92 -6.97
N ASP A 80 -13.49 -6.53 -6.89
CA ASP A 80 -14.02 -5.41 -7.66
C ASP A 80 -13.43 -4.07 -7.21
N LEU A 81 -13.30 -3.87 -5.91
CA LEU A 81 -12.65 -2.69 -5.34
C LEU A 81 -11.18 -2.59 -5.80
N THR A 82 -10.46 -3.70 -5.74
CA THR A 82 -9.06 -3.77 -6.17
C THR A 82 -8.90 -3.40 -7.64
N ARG A 83 -9.79 -3.94 -8.49
CA ARG A 83 -9.80 -3.60 -9.91
C ARG A 83 -10.12 -2.12 -10.14
N ALA A 84 -11.08 -1.58 -9.42
CA ALA A 84 -11.50 -0.19 -9.55
C ALA A 84 -10.36 0.78 -9.19
N VAL A 85 -9.69 0.59 -8.06
CA VAL A 85 -8.59 1.48 -7.65
C VAL A 85 -7.34 1.32 -8.52
N GLY A 86 -7.15 0.17 -9.14
CA GLY A 86 -6.07 -0.08 -10.09
C GLY A 86 -6.31 0.50 -11.47
N GLY A 87 -7.57 0.81 -11.83
CA GLY A 87 -7.97 1.30 -13.14
C GLY A 87 -8.05 2.82 -13.26
N GLU A 88 -7.92 3.56 -12.17
CA GLU A 88 -8.02 5.03 -12.18
C GLU A 88 -6.80 5.68 -11.55
N SER A 89 -6.39 6.84 -12.09
CA SER A 89 -5.34 7.66 -11.49
C SER A 89 -5.92 8.66 -10.50
N GLY A 90 -5.36 8.72 -9.29
CA GLY A 90 -5.70 9.73 -8.30
C GLY A 90 -5.33 11.16 -8.73
N LYS A 91 -4.42 11.31 -9.70
CA LYS A 91 -4.09 12.61 -10.29
C LYS A 91 -5.22 13.16 -11.14
N ASP A 92 -5.86 12.29 -11.93
CA ASP A 92 -6.94 12.67 -12.84
C ASP A 92 -8.30 12.70 -12.16
N HIS A 93 -8.46 11.92 -11.08
CA HIS A 93 -9.72 11.77 -10.36
C HIS A 93 -9.49 12.00 -8.85
N PRO A 94 -9.55 13.26 -8.36
CA PRO A 94 -9.36 13.55 -6.93
C PRO A 94 -10.37 12.86 -6.01
N ASP A 95 -11.54 12.50 -6.52
CA ASP A 95 -12.60 11.80 -5.82
C ASP A 95 -12.53 10.26 -5.97
N LYS A 96 -11.41 9.75 -6.47
CA LYS A 96 -11.21 8.32 -6.78
C LYS A 96 -11.64 7.39 -5.65
N LEU A 97 -11.18 7.64 -4.42
CA LEU A 97 -11.47 6.74 -3.31
C LEU A 97 -12.95 6.68 -2.98
N GLN A 98 -13.63 7.82 -3.03
CA GLN A 98 -15.08 7.89 -2.82
C GLN A 98 -15.84 7.17 -3.94
N ARG A 99 -15.45 7.41 -5.19
CA ARG A 99 -16.09 6.78 -6.36
C ARG A 99 -15.88 5.27 -6.39
N CYS A 100 -14.70 4.80 -5.98
CA CYS A 100 -14.39 3.38 -5.92
C CYS A 100 -14.94 2.70 -4.66
N GLY A 101 -15.55 3.45 -3.75
CA GLY A 101 -16.14 2.89 -2.53
C GLY A 101 -15.12 2.42 -1.51
N VAL A 102 -13.95 3.06 -1.44
CA VAL A 102 -12.89 2.68 -0.50
C VAL A 102 -13.20 3.23 0.89
N ALA A 103 -13.50 2.34 1.83
CA ALA A 103 -13.58 2.66 3.24
C ALA A 103 -12.22 2.36 3.89
N PHE A 104 -11.70 3.29 4.66
CA PHE A 104 -10.38 3.15 5.30
C PHE A 104 -10.30 3.92 6.61
N GLU A 105 -9.31 3.57 7.42
CA GLU A 105 -8.90 4.33 8.60
C GLU A 105 -7.44 4.74 8.44
N PRO A 106 -7.04 5.92 8.96
CA PRO A 106 -5.64 6.30 8.95
C PRO A 106 -4.83 5.38 9.86
N GLY A 107 -3.70 4.90 9.39
CA GLY A 107 -2.79 4.09 10.19
C GLY A 107 -2.23 4.88 11.36
N PRO A 108 -2.15 4.29 12.57
CA PRO A 108 -1.68 4.98 13.77
C PRO A 108 -0.21 5.40 13.72
N LEU A 109 0.60 4.75 12.90
CA LEU A 109 2.04 5.03 12.79
C LEU A 109 2.38 5.96 11.63
N THR A 110 1.67 5.86 10.51
CA THR A 110 2.03 6.56 9.26
C THR A 110 0.98 7.55 8.79
N GLY A 111 -0.27 7.41 9.25
CA GLY A 111 -1.40 8.15 8.70
C GLY A 111 -1.87 7.66 7.34
N CYS A 112 -1.21 6.67 6.76
CA CYS A 112 -1.59 6.11 5.47
C CYS A 112 -2.88 5.28 5.61
N PRO A 113 -3.73 5.21 4.55
CA PRO A 113 -4.99 4.50 4.65
C PRO A 113 -4.81 3.00 4.87
N LEU A 114 -5.50 2.47 5.87
CA LEU A 114 -5.68 1.05 6.11
C LEU A 114 -7.08 0.68 5.60
N VAL A 115 -7.15 -0.03 4.49
CA VAL A 115 -8.42 -0.32 3.81
C VAL A 115 -9.24 -1.31 4.63
N GLN A 116 -10.47 -0.94 4.96
CA GLN A 116 -11.38 -1.79 5.72
C GLN A 116 -11.75 -3.03 4.91
N GLY A 117 -11.85 -4.17 5.59
CA GLY A 117 -12.16 -5.45 4.97
C GLY A 117 -10.94 -6.21 4.45
N ALA A 118 -9.77 -5.62 4.41
CA ALA A 118 -8.55 -6.33 4.04
C ALA A 118 -8.21 -7.41 5.08
N ILE A 119 -7.53 -8.46 4.63
CA ILE A 119 -7.10 -9.56 5.50
C ILE A 119 -5.99 -9.12 6.44
N ALA A 120 -5.10 -8.24 5.95
CA ALA A 120 -3.93 -7.78 6.71
C ALA A 120 -3.52 -6.39 6.27
N TRP A 121 -2.82 -5.68 7.17
CA TRP A 121 -2.28 -4.36 6.93
C TRP A 121 -0.84 -4.30 7.40
N MET A 122 -0.01 -3.57 6.67
CA MET A 122 1.36 -3.25 7.06
C MET A 122 1.56 -1.75 6.92
N GLU A 123 2.12 -1.11 7.95
CA GLU A 123 2.58 0.27 7.85
C GLU A 123 4.09 0.24 7.64
N CYS A 124 4.56 0.92 6.60
CA CYS A 124 5.93 0.81 6.12
C CYS A 124 6.60 2.17 6.03
N ARG A 125 7.90 2.18 6.32
CA ARG A 125 8.78 3.32 6.08
C ARG A 125 9.72 2.96 4.92
N VAL A 126 9.88 3.89 3.99
CA VAL A 126 10.81 3.72 2.87
C VAL A 126 12.24 3.74 3.39
N LEU A 127 13.05 2.76 2.99
CA LEU A 127 14.46 2.71 3.31
C LEU A 127 15.24 3.79 2.52
N PRO A 128 16.45 4.17 2.99
CA PRO A 128 17.25 5.20 2.31
C PRO A 128 17.53 4.92 0.83
N ALA A 129 17.73 5.98 0.07
CA ALA A 129 17.90 5.96 -1.38
C ALA A 129 19.04 5.06 -1.90
N THR A 130 20.02 4.72 -1.07
CA THR A 130 21.09 3.77 -1.41
C THR A 130 20.58 2.38 -1.76
N ALA A 131 19.33 2.06 -1.40
CA ALA A 131 18.67 0.82 -1.75
C ALA A 131 17.93 0.89 -3.09
N HIS A 132 17.91 2.04 -3.75
CA HIS A 132 17.16 2.24 -4.99
C HIS A 132 17.97 1.85 -6.23
N VAL A 133 17.29 1.22 -7.17
CA VAL A 133 17.81 0.98 -8.51
C VAL A 133 17.37 2.12 -9.42
N ALA A 134 18.25 2.64 -10.26
CA ALA A 134 17.91 3.65 -11.24
C ALA A 134 16.95 3.06 -12.29
N GLY A 135 15.89 3.80 -12.64
CA GLY A 135 14.89 3.33 -13.59
C GLY A 135 13.55 4.08 -13.45
N PRO A 136 12.51 3.65 -14.15
CA PRO A 136 11.17 4.26 -14.06
C PRO A 136 10.45 3.93 -12.76
N HIS A 137 10.93 2.97 -11.98
CA HIS A 137 10.29 2.48 -10.74
C HIS A 137 11.10 2.80 -9.50
#